data_f0af942961f21183b7409ae2dfc42230
#
_entry.id   f0af942961f21183b7409ae2dfc42230
#
_cell.length_a   1.000
_cell.length_b   1.000
_cell.length_c   1.000
_cell.angle_alpha   90.00
_cell.angle_beta   90.00
_cell.angle_gamma   90.00
#
_symmetry.space_group_name_H-M   'P 1'
#
loop_
_entity.id
_entity.type
_entity.pdbx_description
1 polymer ?
#
loop_
_entity_poly.entity_id
_entity_poly.type
_entity_poly.pdbx_seq_one_letter_code
_entity_poly.pdbx_strand_id
1 'polypeptide(L)'
;MISNLLKMLSYPFMQRALVVGILVSLCAALLGVSLVLKRYSMIGDGLSHVGFGSLAIATALGFAPLAFTIPVVVLAAFLLLRMNESSKIKGDAAIGLISSSALAIGVITVSWSSGMNTDVNNYMFGSIIAMSDEDVVLSVVLSIVVLILFVLYYNRIFAVTFDETFAKATGVRAEFYNMLLAFLTAITTVLGMRMMGALLISSLLIFPALTSMRLCHTFQSVVICSAVLSVVCFLLGMSLSFFLSSPAGATVVIVNLLAFLIFSAIARIREHTA
;
A
#
# COMPACT_ATOMS: atom_id res chain seq x y z
N MET A 1 11.90 15.08 25.22
CA MET A 1 11.70 14.36 23.94
C MET A 1 11.82 12.85 24.12
N ILE A 2 12.92 12.33 24.65
CA ILE A 2 13.13 10.88 24.88
C ILE A 2 12.04 10.27 25.81
N SER A 3 11.67 10.95 26.91
CA SER A 3 10.62 10.47 27.82
C SER A 3 9.24 10.34 27.15
N ASN A 4 8.93 11.18 26.18
CA ASN A 4 7.68 11.13 25.45
C ASN A 4 7.67 10.00 24.38
N LEU A 5 8.83 9.71 23.77
CA LEU A 5 8.99 8.54 22.90
C LEU A 5 8.86 7.23 23.68
N LEU A 6 9.42 7.17 24.90
CA LEU A 6 9.23 6.01 25.78
C LEU A 6 7.78 5.86 26.22
N LYS A 7 7.08 6.97 26.49
CA LYS A 7 5.63 6.95 26.76
C LYS A 7 4.83 6.45 25.55
N MET A 8 5.15 6.92 24.34
CA MET A 8 4.52 6.44 23.09
C MET A 8 4.66 4.92 22.95
N LEU A 9 5.86 4.39 23.20
CA LEU A 9 6.14 2.95 23.12
C LEU A 9 5.53 2.13 24.25
N SER A 10 5.09 2.74 25.35
CA SER A 10 4.43 2.05 26.46
C SER A 10 2.96 1.71 26.19
N TYR A 11 2.34 2.34 25.20
CA TYR A 11 0.95 2.07 24.81
C TYR A 11 0.84 0.80 23.94
N PRO A 12 0.07 -0.23 24.34
CA PRO A 12 -0.05 -1.48 23.58
C PRO A 12 -0.54 -1.28 22.13
N PHE A 13 -1.50 -0.36 21.92
CA PHE A 13 -2.01 -0.05 20.59
C PHE A 13 -0.92 0.53 19.69
N MET A 14 0.01 1.33 20.24
CA MET A 14 1.10 1.92 19.49
C MET A 14 2.15 0.87 19.08
N GLN A 15 2.46 -0.06 19.99
CA GLN A 15 3.37 -1.17 19.68
C GLN A 15 2.83 -2.02 18.52
N ARG A 16 1.53 -2.37 18.56
CA ARG A 16 0.85 -3.08 17.48
C ARG A 16 0.92 -2.31 16.17
N ALA A 17 0.59 -1.01 16.21
CA ALA A 17 0.64 -0.14 15.05
C ALA A 17 2.05 -0.05 14.44
N LEU A 18 3.09 0.04 15.26
CA LEU A 18 4.47 0.11 14.79
C LEU A 18 4.90 -1.21 14.15
N VAL A 19 4.62 -2.35 14.77
CA VAL A 19 5.00 -3.67 14.23
C VAL A 19 4.34 -3.92 12.88
N VAL A 20 3.01 -3.81 12.82
CA VAL A 20 2.29 -4.06 11.57
C VAL A 20 2.60 -2.97 10.53
N GLY A 21 2.73 -1.72 10.98
CA GLY A 21 3.04 -0.60 10.09
C GLY A 21 4.42 -0.69 9.44
N ILE A 22 5.45 -1.11 10.15
CA ILE A 22 6.78 -1.37 9.58
C ILE A 22 6.69 -2.50 8.54
N LEU A 23 6.01 -3.60 8.84
CA LEU A 23 5.87 -4.71 7.91
C LEU A 23 5.11 -4.32 6.66
N VAL A 24 3.97 -3.63 6.82
CA VAL A 24 3.16 -3.16 5.69
C VAL A 24 3.91 -2.11 4.86
N SER A 25 4.64 -1.18 5.50
CA SER A 25 5.45 -0.18 4.79
C SER A 25 6.58 -0.81 3.98
N LEU A 26 7.22 -1.86 4.50
CA LEU A 26 8.19 -2.67 3.76
C LEU A 26 7.54 -3.36 2.55
N CYS A 27 6.42 -4.06 2.75
CA CYS A 27 5.70 -4.72 1.66
C CYS A 27 5.31 -3.71 0.57
N ALA A 28 4.72 -2.57 0.96
CA ALA A 28 4.32 -1.52 0.04
C ALA A 28 5.50 -0.96 -0.75
N ALA A 29 6.63 -0.68 -0.09
CA ALA A 29 7.82 -0.14 -0.76
C ALA A 29 8.42 -1.12 -1.78
N LEU A 30 8.52 -2.40 -1.43
CA LEU A 30 9.06 -3.43 -2.31
C LEU A 30 8.18 -3.64 -3.56
N LEU A 31 6.87 -3.78 -3.36
CA LEU A 31 5.91 -3.93 -4.45
C LEU A 31 5.81 -2.65 -5.29
N GLY A 32 5.83 -1.50 -4.62
CA GLY A 32 5.72 -0.18 -5.23
C GLY A 32 6.77 0.08 -6.31
N VAL A 33 8.02 -0.36 -6.11
CA VAL A 33 9.07 -0.23 -7.14
C VAL A 33 8.65 -0.90 -8.44
N SER A 34 8.19 -2.15 -8.38
CA SER A 34 7.75 -2.89 -9.57
C SER A 34 6.49 -2.27 -10.19
N LEU A 35 5.53 -1.83 -9.38
CA LEU A 35 4.29 -1.20 -9.85
C LEU A 35 4.55 0.14 -10.57
N VAL A 36 5.41 0.98 -9.99
CA VAL A 36 5.78 2.28 -10.60
C VAL A 36 6.49 2.07 -11.92
N LEU A 37 7.46 1.15 -12.00
CA LEU A 37 8.17 0.82 -13.23
C LEU A 37 7.25 0.25 -14.32
N LYS A 38 6.25 -0.55 -13.94
CA LYS A 38 5.23 -1.07 -14.86
C LYS A 38 4.13 -0.07 -15.21
N ARG A 39 4.18 1.15 -14.69
CA ARG A 39 3.14 2.20 -14.85
C ARG A 39 1.77 1.81 -14.28
N TYR A 40 1.77 0.98 -13.23
CA TYR A 40 0.58 0.58 -12.47
C TYR A 40 0.49 1.27 -11.11
N SER A 41 1.08 2.45 -10.96
CA SER A 41 1.17 3.19 -9.69
C SER A 41 -0.20 3.45 -9.05
N MET A 42 -1.24 3.67 -9.84
CA MET A 42 -2.60 3.93 -9.34
C MET A 42 -3.37 2.67 -8.91
N ILE A 43 -2.82 1.45 -9.12
CA ILE A 43 -3.54 0.21 -8.78
C ILE A 43 -3.79 0.10 -7.26
N GLY A 44 -2.85 0.55 -6.44
CA GLY A 44 -2.99 0.56 -4.99
C GLY A 44 -4.14 1.45 -4.51
N ASP A 45 -4.28 2.62 -5.13
CA ASP A 45 -5.38 3.55 -4.85
C ASP A 45 -6.72 2.94 -5.26
N GLY A 46 -6.82 2.40 -6.47
CA GLY A 46 -8.02 1.71 -6.94
C GLY A 46 -8.44 0.55 -6.04
N LEU A 47 -7.48 -0.29 -5.64
CA LEU A 47 -7.74 -1.42 -4.74
C LEU A 47 -8.12 -0.96 -3.33
N SER A 48 -7.63 0.17 -2.84
CA SER A 48 -8.04 0.72 -1.55
C SER A 48 -9.51 1.13 -1.54
N HIS A 49 -10.02 1.69 -2.63
CA HIS A 49 -11.44 2.02 -2.75
C HIS A 49 -12.32 0.77 -2.87
N VAL A 50 -11.87 -0.27 -3.56
CA VAL A 50 -12.54 -1.59 -3.54
C VAL A 50 -12.53 -2.18 -2.13
N GLY A 51 -11.41 -2.04 -1.42
CA GLY A 51 -11.30 -2.42 -0.02
C GLY A 51 -12.32 -1.70 0.86
N PHE A 52 -12.46 -0.39 0.71
CA PHE A 52 -13.46 0.39 1.44
C PHE A 52 -14.88 -0.12 1.16
N GLY A 53 -15.25 -0.30 -0.12
CA GLY A 53 -16.57 -0.79 -0.49
C GLY A 53 -16.88 -2.18 0.08
N SER A 54 -15.91 -3.08 0.01
CA SER A 54 -16.07 -4.44 0.56
C SER A 54 -16.12 -4.48 2.08
N LEU A 55 -15.33 -3.64 2.77
CA LEU A 55 -15.40 -3.47 4.23
C LEU A 55 -16.76 -2.95 4.68
N ALA A 56 -17.31 -1.96 3.97
CA ALA A 56 -18.64 -1.43 4.24
C ALA A 56 -19.71 -2.52 4.15
N ILE A 57 -19.67 -3.33 3.08
CA ILE A 57 -20.59 -4.45 2.88
C ILE A 57 -20.40 -5.51 3.97
N ALA A 58 -19.17 -5.89 4.28
CA ALA A 58 -18.88 -6.88 5.30
C ALA A 58 -19.43 -6.47 6.68
N THR A 59 -19.22 -5.19 7.05
CA THR A 59 -19.71 -4.65 8.32
C THR A 59 -21.24 -4.59 8.35
N ALA A 60 -21.88 -4.18 7.24
CA ALA A 60 -23.34 -4.12 7.13
C ALA A 60 -24.00 -5.51 7.24
N LEU A 61 -23.33 -6.55 6.74
CA LEU A 61 -23.81 -7.94 6.79
C LEU A 61 -23.34 -8.71 8.04
N GLY A 62 -22.55 -8.10 8.92
CA GLY A 62 -22.02 -8.74 10.13
C GLY A 62 -20.94 -9.80 9.85
N PHE A 63 -20.28 -9.78 8.71
CA PHE A 63 -19.15 -10.66 8.40
C PHE A 63 -17.85 -10.15 9.03
N ALA A 64 -16.89 -11.08 9.21
CA ALA A 64 -15.53 -10.72 9.63
C ALA A 64 -14.88 -9.82 8.55
N PRO A 65 -14.55 -8.55 8.86
CA PRO A 65 -14.22 -7.54 7.85
C PRO A 65 -13.04 -7.92 6.95
N LEU A 66 -11.90 -8.35 7.54
CA LEU A 66 -10.73 -8.73 6.74
C LEU A 66 -10.92 -10.02 5.95
N ALA A 67 -11.56 -11.03 6.54
CA ALA A 67 -11.79 -12.31 5.88
C ALA A 67 -12.69 -12.16 4.63
N PHE A 68 -13.62 -11.20 4.64
CA PHE A 68 -14.46 -10.88 3.47
C PHE A 68 -13.73 -9.97 2.47
N THR A 69 -13.02 -8.97 2.96
CA THR A 69 -12.41 -7.94 2.10
C THR A 69 -11.23 -8.48 1.27
N ILE A 70 -10.37 -9.31 1.87
CA ILE A 70 -9.20 -9.86 1.16
C ILE A 70 -9.58 -10.58 -0.14
N PRO A 71 -10.50 -11.57 -0.16
CA PRO A 71 -10.92 -12.21 -1.40
C PRO A 71 -11.50 -11.26 -2.44
N VAL A 72 -12.31 -10.28 -2.01
CA VAL A 72 -12.95 -9.32 -2.91
C VAL A 72 -11.90 -8.42 -3.58
N VAL A 73 -10.94 -7.89 -2.82
CA VAL A 73 -9.88 -7.03 -3.37
C VAL A 73 -8.91 -7.83 -4.23
N VAL A 74 -8.62 -9.08 -3.89
CA VAL A 74 -7.82 -9.98 -4.73
C VAL A 74 -8.53 -10.23 -6.07
N LEU A 75 -9.83 -10.49 -6.05
CA LEU A 75 -10.62 -10.65 -7.27
C LEU A 75 -10.60 -9.36 -8.12
N ALA A 76 -10.75 -8.20 -7.50
CA ALA A 76 -10.68 -6.91 -8.18
C ALA A 76 -9.30 -6.65 -8.79
N ALA A 77 -8.22 -7.00 -8.10
CA ALA A 77 -6.85 -6.88 -8.63
C ALA A 77 -6.65 -7.76 -9.87
N PHE A 78 -7.17 -8.98 -9.84
CA PHE A 78 -7.16 -9.88 -10.99
C PHE A 78 -7.96 -9.34 -12.17
N LEU A 79 -9.16 -8.80 -11.92
CA LEU A 79 -9.99 -8.17 -12.95
C LEU A 79 -9.33 -6.96 -13.57
N LEU A 80 -8.70 -6.11 -12.76
CA LEU A 80 -7.94 -4.94 -13.23
C LEU A 80 -6.82 -5.33 -14.18
N LEU A 81 -6.02 -6.36 -13.82
CA LEU A 81 -4.97 -6.86 -14.71
C LEU A 81 -5.53 -7.37 -16.02
N ARG A 82 -6.55 -8.19 -15.96
CA ARG A 82 -7.17 -8.78 -17.16
C ARG A 82 -7.80 -7.72 -18.07
N MET A 83 -8.43 -6.69 -17.48
CA MET A 83 -8.96 -5.56 -18.24
C MET A 83 -7.86 -4.80 -18.96
N ASN A 84 -6.73 -4.59 -18.29
CA ASN A 84 -5.60 -3.87 -18.88
C ASN A 84 -4.94 -4.63 -20.05
N GLU A 85 -4.93 -5.96 -20.04
CA GLU A 85 -4.35 -6.79 -21.10
C GLU A 85 -5.28 -6.99 -22.29
N SER A 86 -6.57 -7.22 -22.06
CA SER A 86 -7.53 -7.72 -23.07
C SER A 86 -8.62 -6.74 -23.49
N SER A 87 -8.85 -5.66 -22.73
CA SER A 87 -9.95 -4.73 -22.95
C SER A 87 -9.53 -3.50 -23.78
N LYS A 88 -10.54 -2.87 -24.41
CA LYS A 88 -10.39 -1.52 -25.00
C LYS A 88 -10.20 -0.43 -23.92
N ILE A 89 -10.65 -0.72 -22.69
CA ILE A 89 -10.46 0.16 -21.52
C ILE A 89 -9.16 -0.23 -20.86
N LYS A 90 -8.15 0.64 -20.95
CA LYS A 90 -6.80 0.36 -20.46
C LYS A 90 -6.36 1.32 -19.38
N GLY A 91 -5.42 0.88 -18.56
CA GLY A 91 -4.69 1.71 -17.59
C GLY A 91 -5.60 2.39 -16.58
N ASP A 92 -5.40 3.69 -16.42
CA ASP A 92 -6.05 4.51 -15.40
C ASP A 92 -7.58 4.57 -15.54
N ALA A 93 -8.13 4.42 -16.76
CA ALA A 93 -9.58 4.42 -16.97
C ALA A 93 -10.25 3.17 -16.36
N ALA A 94 -9.63 1.99 -16.46
CA ALA A 94 -10.12 0.78 -15.81
C ALA A 94 -10.06 0.89 -14.29
N ILE A 95 -8.95 1.43 -13.77
CA ILE A 95 -8.78 1.68 -12.33
C ILE A 95 -9.84 2.67 -11.84
N GLY A 96 -10.00 3.80 -12.53
CA GLY A 96 -10.99 4.82 -12.18
C GLY A 96 -12.42 4.30 -12.16
N LEU A 97 -12.81 3.47 -13.15
CA LEU A 97 -14.15 2.89 -13.22
C LEU A 97 -14.43 1.97 -12.03
N ILE A 98 -13.53 1.03 -11.74
CA ILE A 98 -13.70 0.08 -10.63
C ILE A 98 -13.63 0.81 -9.29
N SER A 99 -12.69 1.72 -9.12
CA SER A 99 -12.48 2.53 -7.92
C SER A 99 -13.72 3.36 -7.58
N SER A 100 -14.21 4.17 -8.53
CA SER A 100 -15.38 5.03 -8.32
C SER A 100 -16.65 4.23 -8.05
N SER A 101 -16.84 3.11 -8.76
CA SER A 101 -17.99 2.23 -8.54
C SER A 101 -17.96 1.59 -7.16
N ALA A 102 -16.81 1.08 -6.74
CA ALA A 102 -16.65 0.45 -5.43
C ALA A 102 -16.84 1.46 -4.29
N LEU A 103 -16.28 2.67 -4.44
CA LEU A 103 -16.46 3.75 -3.49
C LEU A 103 -17.94 4.14 -3.34
N ALA A 104 -18.65 4.30 -4.48
CA ALA A 104 -20.07 4.64 -4.47
C ALA A 104 -20.91 3.56 -3.79
N ILE A 105 -20.66 2.29 -4.08
CA ILE A 105 -21.35 1.15 -3.44
C ILE A 105 -21.07 1.18 -1.92
N GLY A 106 -19.82 1.40 -1.51
CA GLY A 106 -19.46 1.50 -0.10
C GLY A 106 -20.20 2.62 0.62
N VAL A 107 -20.21 3.82 0.05
CA VAL A 107 -20.91 5.00 0.62
C VAL A 107 -22.41 4.75 0.75
N ILE A 108 -23.05 4.17 -0.28
CA ILE A 108 -24.48 3.83 -0.25
C ILE A 108 -24.76 2.79 0.83
N THR A 109 -23.92 1.77 0.95
CA THR A 109 -24.06 0.72 1.97
C THR A 109 -23.97 1.29 3.38
N VAL A 110 -23.01 2.16 3.65
CA VAL A 110 -22.88 2.87 4.93
C VAL A 110 -24.12 3.74 5.21
N SER A 111 -24.59 4.48 4.19
CA SER A 111 -25.76 5.34 4.31
C SER A 111 -27.06 4.59 4.65
N TRP A 112 -27.23 3.37 4.12
CA TRP A 112 -28.42 2.55 4.38
C TRP A 112 -28.39 1.78 5.69
N SER A 113 -27.21 1.53 6.22
CA SER A 113 -27.04 0.88 7.53
C SER A 113 -27.34 1.86 8.65
N SER A 114 -28.60 1.99 9.02
CA SER A 114 -29.06 2.81 10.14
C SER A 114 -28.46 2.27 11.46
N GLY A 115 -27.48 2.97 11.99
CA GLY A 115 -26.74 2.61 13.21
C GLY A 115 -25.24 2.43 13.00
N MET A 116 -24.75 2.36 11.78
CA MET A 116 -23.32 2.48 11.48
C MET A 116 -22.91 3.98 11.54
N ASN A 117 -22.67 4.47 12.74
CA ASN A 117 -21.82 5.66 12.96
C ASN A 117 -20.36 5.30 12.62
N THR A 118 -20.17 4.47 11.60
CA THR A 118 -18.86 4.09 11.15
C THR A 118 -18.36 5.27 10.35
N ASP A 119 -17.56 6.04 11.01
CA ASP A 119 -16.92 7.21 10.48
C ASP A 119 -16.20 6.82 9.19
N VAL A 120 -16.74 7.15 8.02
CA VAL A 120 -16.10 6.97 6.71
C VAL A 120 -14.69 7.55 6.75
N ASN A 121 -14.49 8.57 7.58
CA ASN A 121 -13.19 9.16 7.87
C ASN A 121 -12.22 8.14 8.47
N ASN A 122 -12.67 7.24 9.36
CA ASN A 122 -11.79 6.23 9.95
C ASN A 122 -11.25 5.24 8.91
N TYR A 123 -12.01 4.94 7.86
CA TYR A 123 -11.52 4.08 6.77
C TYR A 123 -10.59 4.82 5.79
N MET A 124 -10.82 6.11 5.56
CA MET A 124 -9.95 6.91 4.69
C MET A 124 -8.63 7.27 5.34
N PHE A 125 -8.64 7.59 6.64
CA PHE A 125 -7.46 8.05 7.39
C PHE A 125 -6.86 6.98 8.29
N GLY A 126 -7.52 5.84 8.44
CA GLY A 126 -7.12 4.73 9.29
C GLY A 126 -7.52 4.94 10.76
N SER A 127 -7.70 3.84 11.46
CA SER A 127 -7.90 3.83 12.92
C SER A 127 -7.04 2.76 13.56
N ILE A 128 -5.91 3.17 14.09
CA ILE A 128 -4.97 2.30 14.80
C ILE A 128 -5.63 1.61 16.01
N ILE A 129 -6.62 2.29 16.62
CA ILE A 129 -7.31 1.82 17.83
C ILE A 129 -8.34 0.74 17.49
N ALA A 130 -8.83 0.68 16.24
CA ALA A 130 -9.91 -0.22 15.84
C ALA A 130 -9.45 -1.66 15.50
N MET A 131 -8.16 -1.99 15.64
CA MET A 131 -7.64 -3.32 15.35
C MET A 131 -7.83 -4.28 16.52
N SER A 132 -8.42 -5.45 16.23
CA SER A 132 -8.43 -6.58 17.14
C SER A 132 -7.06 -7.29 17.18
N ASP A 133 -6.82 -8.10 18.20
CA ASP A 133 -5.59 -8.90 18.30
C ASP A 133 -5.50 -9.91 17.15
N GLU A 134 -6.61 -10.45 16.71
CA GLU A 134 -6.70 -11.35 15.56
C GLU A 134 -6.30 -10.66 14.26
N ASP A 135 -6.73 -9.41 14.06
CA ASP A 135 -6.35 -8.60 12.89
C ASP A 135 -4.84 -8.33 12.87
N VAL A 136 -4.22 -8.08 14.02
CA VAL A 136 -2.77 -7.88 14.16
C VAL A 136 -2.01 -9.13 13.76
N VAL A 137 -2.38 -10.30 14.31
CA VAL A 137 -1.74 -11.57 14.00
C VAL A 137 -1.87 -11.88 12.49
N LEU A 138 -3.07 -11.74 11.94
CA LEU A 138 -3.33 -11.96 10.53
C LEU A 138 -2.46 -11.03 9.65
N SER A 139 -2.39 -9.75 10.03
CA SER A 139 -1.59 -8.75 9.30
C SER A 139 -0.11 -9.06 9.32
N VAL A 140 0.43 -9.47 10.47
CA VAL A 140 1.85 -9.86 10.61
C VAL A 140 2.14 -11.09 9.76
N VAL A 141 1.33 -12.14 9.87
CA VAL A 141 1.51 -13.38 9.11
C VAL A 141 1.45 -13.12 7.61
N LEU A 142 0.43 -12.41 7.13
CA LEU A 142 0.29 -12.12 5.70
C LEU A 142 1.40 -11.19 5.19
N SER A 143 1.83 -10.19 5.96
CA SER A 143 2.96 -9.33 5.58
C SER A 143 4.26 -10.13 5.45
N ILE A 144 4.52 -11.06 6.38
CA ILE A 144 5.69 -11.95 6.30
C ILE A 144 5.61 -12.84 5.05
N VAL A 145 4.43 -13.38 4.74
CA VAL A 145 4.23 -14.18 3.51
C VAL A 145 4.50 -13.34 2.27
N VAL A 146 4.00 -12.10 2.21
CA VAL A 146 4.26 -11.17 1.09
C VAL A 146 5.76 -10.92 0.94
N LEU A 147 6.48 -10.64 2.03
CA LEU A 147 7.92 -10.39 2.02
C LEU A 147 8.70 -11.64 1.54
N ILE A 148 8.36 -12.82 2.06
CA ILE A 148 9.01 -14.07 1.66
C ILE A 148 8.79 -14.33 0.16
N LEU A 149 7.55 -14.21 -0.33
CA LEU A 149 7.23 -14.45 -1.74
C LEU A 149 7.91 -13.42 -2.64
N PHE A 150 7.97 -12.14 -2.25
CA PHE A 150 8.68 -11.13 -3.01
C PHE A 150 10.18 -11.44 -3.12
N VAL A 151 10.83 -11.79 -2.01
CA VAL A 151 12.26 -12.13 -1.98
C VAL A 151 12.54 -13.42 -2.77
N LEU A 152 11.70 -14.45 -2.60
CA LEU A 152 11.84 -15.72 -3.30
C LEU A 152 11.75 -15.56 -4.82
N TYR A 153 10.83 -14.75 -5.28
CA TYR A 153 10.61 -14.50 -6.72
C TYR A 153 11.26 -13.23 -7.23
N TYR A 154 12.13 -12.59 -6.45
CA TYR A 154 12.78 -11.31 -6.77
C TYR A 154 13.32 -11.25 -8.20
N ASN A 155 14.14 -12.22 -8.63
CA ASN A 155 14.74 -12.25 -9.95
C ASN A 155 13.70 -12.38 -11.09
N ARG A 156 12.62 -13.11 -10.84
CA ARG A 156 11.54 -13.28 -11.83
C ARG A 156 10.66 -12.04 -11.90
N ILE A 157 10.35 -11.43 -10.76
CA ILE A 157 9.64 -10.16 -10.68
C ILE A 157 10.44 -9.07 -11.39
N PHE A 158 11.76 -8.99 -11.14
CA PHE A 158 12.65 -8.07 -11.84
C PHE A 158 12.58 -8.25 -13.36
N ALA A 159 12.77 -9.46 -13.87
CA ALA A 159 12.75 -9.74 -15.30
C ALA A 159 11.43 -9.32 -15.95
N VAL A 160 10.28 -9.68 -15.35
CA VAL A 160 8.95 -9.33 -15.85
C VAL A 160 8.65 -7.84 -15.70
N THR A 161 9.28 -7.14 -14.74
CA THR A 161 9.09 -5.70 -14.55
C THR A 161 9.78 -4.89 -15.63
N PHE A 162 10.98 -5.27 -16.04
CA PHE A 162 11.76 -4.53 -17.02
C PHE A 162 11.41 -4.84 -18.48
N ASP A 163 11.33 -6.13 -18.81
CA ASP A 163 11.01 -6.56 -20.16
C ASP A 163 10.20 -7.86 -20.14
N GLU A 164 8.89 -7.70 -20.20
CA GLU A 164 7.97 -8.82 -20.21
C GLU A 164 8.10 -9.68 -21.47
N THR A 165 8.42 -9.08 -22.60
CA THR A 165 8.58 -9.79 -23.87
C THR A 165 9.83 -10.68 -23.84
N PHE A 166 10.93 -10.14 -23.37
CA PHE A 166 12.17 -10.90 -23.18
C PHE A 166 11.98 -12.00 -22.11
N ALA A 167 11.31 -11.70 -21.00
CA ALA A 167 11.02 -12.69 -19.97
C ALA A 167 10.21 -13.87 -20.52
N LYS A 168 9.18 -13.60 -21.36
CA LYS A 168 8.41 -14.66 -22.05
C LYS A 168 9.30 -15.46 -23.03
N ALA A 169 10.16 -14.81 -23.79
CA ALA A 169 11.07 -15.46 -24.73
C ALA A 169 12.08 -16.39 -24.03
N THR A 170 12.48 -16.07 -22.79
CA THR A 170 13.38 -16.90 -21.96
C THR A 170 12.64 -17.98 -21.14
N GLY A 171 11.34 -18.21 -21.41
CA GLY A 171 10.55 -19.27 -20.78
C GLY A 171 9.97 -18.88 -19.40
N VAL A 172 10.04 -17.61 -19.00
CA VAL A 172 9.41 -17.13 -17.77
C VAL A 172 7.90 -16.94 -18.02
N ARG A 173 7.06 -17.50 -17.17
CA ARG A 173 5.60 -17.32 -17.22
C ARG A 173 5.22 -15.92 -16.71
N ALA A 174 5.38 -14.90 -17.56
CA ALA A 174 5.18 -13.50 -17.17
C ALA A 174 3.79 -13.22 -16.59
N GLU A 175 2.74 -13.84 -17.14
CA GLU A 175 1.37 -13.71 -16.65
C GLU A 175 1.22 -14.16 -15.19
N PHE A 176 1.87 -15.27 -14.82
CA PHE A 176 1.88 -15.76 -13.43
C PHE A 176 2.52 -14.74 -12.47
N TYR A 177 3.66 -14.13 -12.85
CA TYR A 177 4.33 -13.16 -12.00
C TYR A 177 3.62 -11.81 -11.95
N ASN A 178 2.94 -11.41 -13.03
CA ASN A 178 2.05 -10.25 -13.01
C ASN A 178 0.86 -10.48 -12.06
N MET A 179 0.25 -11.67 -12.13
CA MET A 179 -0.83 -12.05 -11.23
C MET A 179 -0.35 -12.13 -9.77
N LEU A 180 0.84 -12.68 -9.53
CA LEU A 180 1.46 -12.72 -8.21
C LEU A 180 1.66 -11.30 -7.66
N LEU A 181 2.22 -10.38 -8.44
CA LEU A 181 2.37 -8.98 -8.04
C LEU A 181 1.05 -8.33 -7.65
N ALA A 182 0.00 -8.53 -8.47
CA ALA A 182 -1.33 -7.99 -8.16
C ALA A 182 -1.91 -8.60 -6.89
N PHE A 183 -1.76 -9.90 -6.70
CA PHE A 183 -2.20 -10.61 -5.50
C PHE A 183 -1.49 -10.08 -4.23
N LEU A 184 -0.16 -9.95 -4.28
CA LEU A 184 0.62 -9.41 -3.17
C LEU A 184 0.25 -7.95 -2.88
N THR A 185 0.02 -7.16 -3.94
CA THR A 185 -0.42 -5.77 -3.81
C THR A 185 -1.81 -5.67 -3.18
N ALA A 186 -2.75 -6.51 -3.60
CA ALA A 186 -4.10 -6.56 -3.03
C ALA A 186 -4.07 -6.84 -1.53
N ILE A 187 -3.33 -7.86 -1.10
CA ILE A 187 -3.17 -8.19 0.31
C ILE A 187 -2.56 -7.00 1.07
N THR A 188 -1.45 -6.46 0.58
CA THR A 188 -0.75 -5.35 1.24
C THR A 188 -1.66 -4.11 1.34
N THR A 189 -2.46 -3.82 0.30
CA THR A 189 -3.39 -2.71 0.29
C THR A 189 -4.50 -2.88 1.34
N VAL A 190 -5.10 -4.07 1.44
CA VAL A 190 -6.15 -4.34 2.44
C VAL A 190 -5.61 -4.21 3.87
N LEU A 191 -4.43 -4.79 4.14
CA LEU A 191 -3.80 -4.72 5.45
C LEU A 191 -3.46 -3.28 5.83
N GLY A 192 -2.85 -2.54 4.89
CA GLY A 192 -2.47 -1.15 5.10
C GLY A 192 -3.66 -0.21 5.27
N MET A 193 -4.69 -0.38 4.44
CA MET A 193 -5.88 0.45 4.48
C MET A 193 -6.62 0.34 5.82
N ARG A 194 -6.76 -0.85 6.37
CA ARG A 194 -7.47 -1.05 7.63
C ARG A 194 -6.81 -0.34 8.81
N MET A 195 -5.49 -0.37 8.87
CA MET A 195 -4.73 0.25 9.96
C MET A 195 -4.50 1.74 9.77
N MET A 196 -4.09 2.10 8.56
CA MET A 196 -3.47 3.38 8.27
C MET A 196 -4.31 4.25 7.34
N GLY A 197 -5.40 3.69 6.80
CA GLY A 197 -6.26 4.33 5.83
C GLY A 197 -5.80 4.18 4.38
N ALA A 198 -6.76 4.40 3.47
CA ALA A 198 -6.55 4.31 2.04
C ALA A 198 -5.47 5.29 1.55
N LEU A 199 -5.47 6.51 2.07
CA LEU A 199 -4.55 7.58 1.69
C LEU A 199 -3.09 7.22 1.99
N LEU A 200 -2.81 6.59 3.13
CA LEU A 200 -1.43 6.24 3.49
C LEU A 200 -0.91 5.07 2.68
N ILE A 201 -1.71 4.02 2.47
CA ILE A 201 -1.20 2.85 1.73
C ILE A 201 -0.88 3.19 0.26
N SER A 202 -1.70 4.02 -0.39
CA SER A 202 -1.41 4.52 -1.74
C SER A 202 -0.11 5.33 -1.78
N SER A 203 0.11 6.16 -0.76
CA SER A 203 1.34 6.94 -0.61
C SER A 203 2.57 6.05 -0.41
N LEU A 204 2.51 5.04 0.46
CA LEU A 204 3.62 4.13 0.73
C LEU A 204 4.00 3.25 -0.48
N LEU A 205 3.06 2.97 -1.37
CA LEU A 205 3.34 2.28 -2.63
C LEU A 205 4.09 3.17 -3.64
N ILE A 206 3.81 4.47 -3.66
CA ILE A 206 4.28 5.36 -4.72
C ILE A 206 5.52 6.17 -4.28
N PHE A 207 5.45 6.90 -3.16
CA PHE A 207 6.48 7.86 -2.78
C PHE A 207 7.86 7.25 -2.54
N PRO A 208 8.03 6.17 -1.76
CA PRO A 208 9.35 5.61 -1.52
C PRO A 208 10.02 5.11 -2.80
N ALA A 209 9.24 4.53 -3.73
CA ALA A 209 9.72 4.08 -5.03
C ALA A 209 10.18 5.26 -5.89
N LEU A 210 9.35 6.29 -6.07
CA LEU A 210 9.69 7.48 -6.85
C LEU A 210 10.86 8.26 -6.25
N THR A 211 10.94 8.33 -4.92
CA THR A 211 12.01 9.03 -4.20
C THR A 211 13.35 8.33 -4.41
N SER A 212 13.38 7.01 -4.26
CA SER A 212 14.62 6.25 -4.45
C SER A 212 15.12 6.26 -5.90
N MET A 213 14.22 6.26 -6.88
CA MET A 213 14.57 6.38 -8.30
C MET A 213 15.25 7.70 -8.67
N ARG A 214 15.17 8.74 -7.82
CA ARG A 214 15.89 10.02 -8.06
C ARG A 214 17.39 9.90 -7.88
N LEU A 215 17.86 9.01 -7.00
CA LEU A 215 19.29 8.91 -6.66
C LEU A 215 19.88 7.53 -6.98
N CYS A 216 19.05 6.50 -7.13
CA CYS A 216 19.47 5.13 -7.36
C CYS A 216 19.23 4.73 -8.82
N HIS A 217 20.21 4.04 -9.43
CA HIS A 217 20.18 3.70 -10.86
C HIS A 217 20.01 2.20 -11.13
N THR A 218 20.21 1.33 -10.13
CA THR A 218 20.02 -0.12 -10.28
C THR A 218 18.76 -0.57 -9.56
N PHE A 219 18.07 -1.57 -10.09
CA PHE A 219 16.84 -2.09 -9.47
C PHE A 219 17.05 -2.48 -8.01
N GLN A 220 18.16 -3.15 -7.71
CA GLN A 220 18.48 -3.56 -6.34
C GLN A 220 18.66 -2.36 -5.41
N SER A 221 19.41 -1.34 -5.83
CA SER A 221 19.60 -0.13 -5.02
C SER A 221 18.30 0.65 -4.82
N VAL A 222 17.44 0.72 -5.85
CA VAL A 222 16.11 1.34 -5.74
C VAL A 222 15.24 0.59 -4.73
N VAL A 223 15.21 -0.74 -4.80
CA VAL A 223 14.42 -1.57 -3.87
C VAL A 223 14.88 -1.41 -2.42
N ILE A 224 16.19 -1.47 -2.17
CA ILE A 224 16.75 -1.31 -0.81
C ILE A 224 16.50 0.11 -0.30
N CYS A 225 16.79 1.12 -1.12
CA CYS A 225 16.58 2.53 -0.74
C CYS A 225 15.10 2.81 -0.46
N SER A 226 14.19 2.30 -1.30
CA SER A 226 12.75 2.42 -1.11
C SER A 226 12.28 1.77 0.19
N ALA A 227 12.77 0.58 0.52
CA ALA A 227 12.47 -0.13 1.76
C ALA A 227 12.91 0.68 3.00
N VAL A 228 14.15 1.17 2.98
CA VAL A 228 14.68 1.99 4.10
C VAL A 228 13.91 3.29 4.24
N LEU A 229 13.68 4.01 3.13
CA LEU A 229 12.91 5.27 3.13
C LEU A 229 11.51 5.09 3.66
N SER A 230 10.81 4.04 3.23
CA SER A 230 9.44 3.77 3.66
C SER A 230 9.36 3.57 5.17
N VAL A 231 10.26 2.76 5.74
CA VAL A 231 10.29 2.51 7.19
C VAL A 231 10.66 3.78 7.96
N VAL A 232 11.68 4.52 7.50
CA VAL A 232 12.11 5.76 8.16
C VAL A 232 11.00 6.82 8.11
N CYS A 233 10.40 7.05 6.94
CA CYS A 233 9.30 8.02 6.79
C CYS A 233 8.07 7.60 7.61
N PHE A 234 7.77 6.30 7.69
CA PHE A 234 6.70 5.78 8.52
C PHE A 234 6.96 6.05 10.00
N LEU A 235 8.14 5.70 10.52
CA LEU A 235 8.50 5.92 11.92
C LEU A 235 8.52 7.40 12.31
N LEU A 236 9.08 8.24 11.44
CA LEU A 236 9.11 9.70 11.64
C LEU A 236 7.68 10.28 11.62
N GLY A 237 6.87 9.88 10.64
CA GLY A 237 5.50 10.36 10.51
C GLY A 237 4.62 9.94 11.69
N MET A 238 4.73 8.69 12.16
CA MET A 238 4.03 8.19 13.35
C MET A 238 4.45 8.94 14.61
N SER A 239 5.76 9.17 14.79
CA SER A 239 6.26 9.94 15.92
C SER A 239 5.75 11.37 15.89
N LEU A 240 5.79 12.02 14.72
CA LEU A 240 5.32 13.39 14.53
C LEU A 240 3.81 13.51 14.76
N SER A 241 3.03 12.53 14.28
CA SER A 241 1.58 12.44 14.51
C SER A 241 1.24 12.39 16.01
N PHE A 242 2.00 11.62 16.78
CA PHE A 242 1.82 11.51 18.22
C PHE A 242 2.07 12.85 18.93
N PHE A 243 3.13 13.58 18.54
CA PHE A 243 3.45 14.88 19.14
C PHE A 243 2.48 15.99 18.75
N LEU A 244 2.01 15.98 17.50
CA LEU A 244 1.12 17.02 16.96
C LEU A 244 -0.36 16.70 17.17
N SER A 245 -0.70 15.53 17.73
CA SER A 245 -2.08 15.04 17.84
C SER A 245 -2.83 15.09 16.50
N SER A 246 -2.13 14.76 15.41
CA SER A 246 -2.64 14.83 14.03
C SER A 246 -2.97 13.42 13.50
N PRO A 247 -3.82 13.29 12.44
CA PRO A 247 -4.09 11.99 11.83
C PRO A 247 -2.81 11.32 11.32
N ALA A 248 -2.55 10.09 11.78
CA ALA A 248 -1.29 9.38 11.51
C ALA A 248 -1.03 9.18 10.02
N GLY A 249 -2.06 8.75 9.27
CA GLY A 249 -1.94 8.54 7.83
C GLY A 249 -1.51 9.79 7.08
N ALA A 250 -2.20 10.92 7.30
CA ALA A 250 -1.89 12.18 6.65
C ALA A 250 -0.48 12.69 7.01
N THR A 251 -0.07 12.55 8.27
CA THR A 251 1.25 12.99 8.73
C THR A 251 2.38 12.20 8.06
N VAL A 252 2.24 10.88 7.94
CA VAL A 252 3.21 10.04 7.22
C VAL A 252 3.27 10.40 5.73
N VAL A 253 2.15 10.72 5.09
CA VAL A 253 2.12 11.18 3.69
C VAL A 253 2.92 12.47 3.52
N ILE A 254 2.73 13.45 4.42
CA ILE A 254 3.49 14.71 4.40
C ILE A 254 5.00 14.45 4.56
N VAL A 255 5.40 13.56 5.47
CA VAL A 255 6.81 13.18 5.64
C VAL A 255 7.38 12.54 4.37
N ASN A 256 6.64 11.65 3.71
CA ASN A 256 7.03 11.06 2.43
C ASN A 256 7.17 12.13 1.32
N LEU A 257 6.23 13.08 1.25
CA LEU A 257 6.30 14.20 0.30
C LEU A 257 7.55 15.06 0.53
N LEU A 258 7.85 15.40 1.78
CA LEU A 258 9.06 16.15 2.12
C LEU A 258 10.33 15.38 1.73
N ALA A 259 10.40 14.08 2.01
CA ALA A 259 11.51 13.24 1.58
C ALA A 259 11.66 13.25 0.05
N PHE A 260 10.57 13.12 -0.69
CA PHE A 260 10.58 13.20 -2.16
C PHE A 260 11.12 14.54 -2.67
N LEU A 261 10.70 15.66 -2.08
CA LEU A 261 11.16 16.98 -2.48
C LEU A 261 12.66 17.17 -2.19
N ILE A 262 13.14 16.71 -1.02
CA ILE A 262 14.57 16.77 -0.64
C ILE A 262 15.41 15.96 -1.62
N PHE A 263 15.03 14.69 -1.90
CA PHE A 263 15.76 13.82 -2.83
C PHE A 263 15.74 14.37 -4.27
N SER A 264 14.61 14.95 -4.69
CA SER A 264 14.51 15.59 -6.00
C SER A 264 15.39 16.83 -6.12
N ALA A 265 15.50 17.64 -5.06
CA ALA A 265 16.41 18.79 -5.01
C ALA A 265 17.88 18.34 -5.07
N ILE A 266 18.27 17.31 -4.31
CA ILE A 266 19.62 16.73 -4.33
C ILE A 266 19.95 16.18 -5.73
N ALA A 267 19.04 15.46 -6.36
CA ALA A 267 19.24 14.93 -7.71
C ALA A 267 19.50 16.05 -8.72
N ARG A 268 18.69 17.12 -8.65
CA ARG A 268 18.85 18.28 -9.56
C ARG A 268 20.18 19.02 -9.39
N ILE A 269 20.65 19.14 -8.12
CA ILE A 269 21.96 19.76 -7.85
C ILE A 269 23.08 18.89 -8.43
N ARG A 270 23.00 17.56 -8.29
CA ARG A 270 23.97 16.63 -8.86
C ARG A 270 24.04 16.69 -10.38
N GLU A 271 22.90 16.79 -11.07
CA GLU A 271 22.83 16.94 -12.53
C GLU A 271 23.46 18.25 -13.02
N HIS A 272 23.44 19.32 -12.21
CA HIS A 272 24.07 20.60 -12.56
C HIS A 272 25.56 20.64 -12.27
N THR A 273 26.09 19.71 -11.45
CA THR A 273 27.52 19.66 -11.06
C THR A 273 28.32 18.57 -11.80
N ALA A 274 27.65 17.69 -12.53
CA ALA A 274 28.24 16.65 -13.39
C ALA A 274 28.25 17.10 -14.85
#